data_2b1b6a0a60b49454a6dc41ea77aeca6c
#
_entry.id   2b1b6a0a60b49454a6dc41ea77aeca6c
#
_cell.length_a   1.000
_cell.length_b   1.000
_cell.length_c   1.000
_cell.angle_alpha   90.00
_cell.angle_beta   90.00
_cell.angle_gamma   90.00
#
_symmetry.space_group_name_H-M   'P 1'
#
loop_
_entity.id
_entity.type
_entity.pdbx_description
1 polymer ?
#
loop_
_entity_poly.entity_id
_entity_poly.type
_entity_poly.pdbx_seq_one_letter_code
_entity_poly.pdbx_strand_id
1 'polypeptide(L)'
;MLEKDETYQLLIVVDNMLYKWENVKITLQKDTTYKINVMANPAVYNRRKYPRLPMDNPCEIKLQSEKGSYNGRMVNLSANGFAIATRAEQIGAAKGREIEIKIEGFDLLKEQTLTGHVIRVSNNDGEFILGCRMPEDYLDIRDYVNQKMQGGK
;
A
#
# COMPACT_ATOMS: atom_id res chain seq x y z
N MET A 1 17.96 5.59 -30.56
CA MET A 1 18.75 6.83 -30.46
C MET A 1 17.82 8.02 -30.19
N LEU A 2 18.14 8.82 -29.20
CA LEU A 2 17.35 10.01 -28.84
C LEU A 2 17.68 11.16 -29.79
N GLU A 3 16.66 11.82 -30.30
CA GLU A 3 16.83 12.97 -31.19
C GLU A 3 17.02 14.27 -30.37
N LYS A 4 17.82 15.20 -30.92
CA LYS A 4 18.26 16.42 -30.20
C LYS A 4 17.12 17.35 -29.80
N ASP A 5 16.07 17.44 -30.61
CA ASP A 5 15.00 18.42 -30.39
C ASP A 5 13.73 17.82 -29.85
N GLU A 6 13.75 16.52 -29.51
CA GLU A 6 12.57 15.88 -28.91
C GLU A 6 12.55 16.07 -27.39
N THR A 7 11.34 16.24 -26.88
CA THR A 7 11.10 16.25 -25.46
C THR A 7 10.39 14.97 -25.04
N TYR A 8 10.61 14.59 -23.79
CA TYR A 8 10.12 13.36 -23.25
C TYR A 8 9.34 13.63 -21.96
N GLN A 9 8.53 12.66 -21.59
CA GLN A 9 7.83 12.65 -20.33
C GLN A 9 8.60 11.75 -19.37
N LEU A 10 8.93 12.24 -18.18
CA LEU A 10 9.60 11.47 -17.15
C LEU A 10 8.61 11.15 -16.05
N LEU A 11 8.46 9.86 -15.73
CA LEU A 11 7.57 9.38 -14.68
C LEU A 11 8.39 8.65 -13.62
N ILE A 12 8.27 9.07 -12.37
CA ILE A 12 8.94 8.42 -11.24
C ILE A 12 7.90 8.16 -10.16
N VAL A 13 7.90 6.94 -9.61
CA VAL A 13 6.99 6.55 -8.53
C VAL A 13 7.80 6.32 -7.27
N VAL A 14 7.47 7.05 -6.20
CA VAL A 14 8.05 6.90 -4.87
C VAL A 14 6.91 6.92 -3.87
N ASP A 15 6.81 5.89 -3.02
CA ASP A 15 5.79 5.77 -1.97
C ASP A 15 4.36 5.99 -2.48
N ASN A 16 4.03 5.40 -3.64
CA ASN A 16 2.74 5.56 -4.32
C ASN A 16 2.41 6.98 -4.78
N MET A 17 3.39 7.87 -4.76
CA MET A 17 3.26 9.18 -5.38
C MET A 17 3.87 9.12 -6.76
N LEU A 18 3.12 9.55 -7.77
CA LEU A 18 3.59 9.64 -9.14
C LEU A 18 4.05 11.06 -9.39
N TYR A 19 5.34 11.21 -9.71
CA TYR A 19 5.94 12.48 -10.11
C TYR A 19 6.05 12.48 -11.62
N LYS A 20 5.49 13.49 -12.25
CA LYS A 20 5.46 13.60 -13.70
C LYS A 20 6.11 14.91 -14.14
N TRP A 21 7.14 14.79 -14.96
CA TRP A 21 7.77 15.93 -15.63
C TRP A 21 7.46 15.87 -17.11
N GLU A 22 7.01 16.97 -17.67
CA GLU A 22 6.82 17.12 -19.12
C GLU A 22 7.96 17.91 -19.72
N ASN A 23 8.14 17.78 -21.03
CA ASN A 23 9.16 18.51 -21.80
C ASN A 23 10.58 18.31 -21.25
N VAL A 24 10.88 17.10 -20.84
CA VAL A 24 12.21 16.74 -20.33
C VAL A 24 13.14 16.49 -21.53
N LYS A 25 14.32 17.10 -21.50
CA LYS A 25 15.35 16.87 -22.51
C LYS A 25 16.33 15.84 -22.01
N ILE A 26 16.64 14.87 -22.88
CA ILE A 26 17.56 13.79 -22.56
C ILE A 26 18.74 13.89 -23.56
N THR A 27 19.94 14.03 -23.02
CA THR A 27 21.15 14.20 -23.84
C THR A 27 22.12 13.05 -23.56
N LEU A 28 22.63 12.43 -24.63
CA LEU A 28 23.68 11.41 -24.51
C LEU A 28 25.03 12.11 -24.26
N GLN A 29 25.73 11.70 -23.21
CA GLN A 29 27.05 12.19 -22.88
C GLN A 29 28.14 11.36 -23.56
N LYS A 30 29.37 11.89 -23.59
CA LYS A 30 30.51 11.23 -24.23
C LYS A 30 30.89 9.90 -23.58
N ASP A 31 30.54 9.71 -22.32
CA ASP A 31 30.82 8.47 -21.56
C ASP A 31 29.68 7.47 -21.62
N THR A 32 28.78 7.58 -22.61
CA THR A 32 27.60 6.73 -22.80
C THR A 32 26.53 6.83 -21.73
N THR A 33 26.60 7.84 -20.86
CA THR A 33 25.51 8.15 -19.92
C THR A 33 24.54 9.16 -20.52
N TYR A 34 23.33 9.25 -19.94
CA TYR A 34 22.34 10.23 -20.35
C TYR A 34 22.21 11.32 -19.29
N LYS A 35 22.13 12.56 -19.75
CA LYS A 35 21.85 13.71 -18.88
C LYS A 35 20.36 14.08 -19.07
N ILE A 36 19.65 14.17 -17.96
CA ILE A 36 18.22 14.54 -17.95
C ILE A 36 18.10 15.96 -17.49
N ASN A 37 17.53 16.85 -18.35
CA ASN A 37 17.31 18.24 -18.03
C ASN A 37 15.83 18.48 -17.77
N VAL A 38 15.51 18.97 -16.58
CA VAL A 38 14.16 19.23 -16.13
C VAL A 38 13.96 20.74 -16.02
N MET A 39 12.95 21.27 -16.70
CA MET A 39 12.71 22.70 -16.81
C MET A 39 11.73 23.24 -15.77
N ALA A 40 11.01 22.38 -15.08
CA ALA A 40 9.98 22.79 -14.15
C ALA A 40 9.83 21.76 -13.03
N ASN A 41 9.09 22.14 -11.98
CA ASN A 41 8.72 21.19 -10.93
C ASN A 41 7.77 20.12 -11.47
N PRO A 42 7.81 18.88 -10.93
CA PRO A 42 6.91 17.84 -11.40
C PRO A 42 5.47 18.08 -10.95
N ALA A 43 4.53 17.61 -11.75
CA ALA A 43 3.17 17.41 -11.27
C ALA A 43 3.17 16.16 -10.37
N VAL A 44 2.44 16.18 -9.27
CA VAL A 44 2.44 15.11 -8.28
C VAL A 44 1.03 14.54 -8.18
N TYR A 45 0.93 13.22 -8.31
CA TYR A 45 -0.34 12.51 -8.26
C TYR A 45 -0.27 11.41 -7.21
N ASN A 46 -1.27 11.33 -6.32
CA ASN A 46 -1.38 10.22 -5.40
C ASN A 46 -2.05 9.06 -6.14
N ARG A 47 -1.34 7.92 -6.27
CA ARG A 47 -1.84 6.73 -6.95
C ARG A 47 -2.85 5.95 -6.12
N ARG A 48 -2.94 6.23 -4.81
CA ARG A 48 -3.91 5.58 -3.94
C ARG A 48 -5.24 6.31 -4.00
N LYS A 49 -6.32 5.55 -4.15
CA LYS A 49 -7.67 6.10 -4.09
C LYS A 49 -7.98 6.62 -2.68
N TYR A 50 -7.49 5.92 -1.68
CA TYR A 50 -7.72 6.26 -0.27
C TYR A 50 -6.40 6.30 0.49
N PRO A 51 -6.27 7.21 1.48
CA PRO A 51 -5.09 7.23 2.33
C PRO A 51 -5.06 6.01 3.25
N ARG A 52 -3.87 5.66 3.71
CA ARG A 52 -3.63 4.56 4.64
C ARG A 52 -3.25 5.11 5.99
N LEU A 53 -3.92 4.61 7.02
CA LEU A 53 -3.63 4.98 8.40
C LEU A 53 -2.66 3.94 8.99
N PRO A 54 -1.46 4.36 9.44
CA PRO A 54 -0.57 3.45 10.16
C PRO A 54 -1.22 3.00 11.46
N MET A 55 -1.12 1.71 11.76
CA MET A 55 -1.72 1.11 12.96
C MET A 55 -0.74 0.11 13.57
N ASP A 56 -1.00 -0.30 14.80
CA ASP A 56 -0.23 -1.33 15.48
C ASP A 56 -1.12 -2.12 16.44
N ASN A 57 -2.33 -2.42 16.00
CA ASN A 57 -3.31 -3.14 16.80
C ASN A 57 -3.11 -4.64 16.66
N PRO A 58 -3.08 -5.40 17.77
CA PRO A 58 -3.11 -6.86 17.67
C PRO A 58 -4.33 -7.33 16.92
N CYS A 59 -4.18 -8.38 16.16
CA CYS A 59 -5.30 -8.98 15.45
C CYS A 59 -5.20 -10.49 15.42
N GLU A 60 -6.34 -11.14 15.22
CA GLU A 60 -6.46 -12.57 15.02
C GLU A 60 -6.79 -12.81 13.55
N ILE A 61 -6.04 -13.73 12.92
CA ILE A 61 -6.10 -13.98 11.49
C ILE A 61 -6.66 -15.37 11.25
N LYS A 62 -7.70 -15.47 10.44
CA LYS A 62 -8.26 -16.75 10.00
C LYS A 62 -8.15 -16.87 8.49
N LEU A 63 -7.63 -18.00 8.03
CA LEU A 63 -7.70 -18.36 6.62
C LEU A 63 -9.06 -18.97 6.34
N GLN A 64 -9.69 -18.53 5.25
CA GLN A 64 -10.94 -19.13 4.80
C GLN A 64 -10.72 -20.63 4.52
N SER A 65 -11.63 -21.47 4.92
CA SER A 65 -11.58 -22.92 4.79
C SER A 65 -10.65 -23.63 5.76
N GLU A 66 -10.02 -22.92 6.70
CA GLU A 66 -9.22 -23.55 7.74
C GLU A 66 -9.82 -23.34 9.12
N LYS A 67 -9.62 -24.31 9.99
CA LYS A 67 -9.97 -24.19 11.40
C LYS A 67 -8.79 -23.59 12.16
N GLY A 68 -9.07 -22.81 13.17
CA GLY A 68 -8.06 -22.17 13.98
C GLY A 68 -7.70 -20.79 13.48
N SER A 69 -6.90 -20.09 14.26
CA SER A 69 -6.51 -18.73 13.99
C SER A 69 -5.04 -18.53 14.32
N TYR A 70 -4.51 -17.41 13.82
CA TYR A 70 -3.11 -17.04 14.00
C TYR A 70 -3.04 -15.61 14.52
N ASN A 71 -2.01 -15.32 15.30
CA ASN A 71 -1.80 -14.00 15.86
C ASN A 71 -1.00 -13.13 14.90
N GLY A 72 -1.37 -11.85 14.84
CA GLY A 72 -0.65 -10.86 14.07
C GLY A 72 -0.96 -9.46 14.56
N ARG A 73 -0.60 -8.48 13.77
CA ARG A 73 -0.94 -7.08 14.04
C ARG A 73 -1.34 -6.36 12.76
N MET A 74 -2.25 -5.41 12.90
CA MET A 74 -2.63 -4.52 11.81
C MET A 74 -1.52 -3.48 11.62
N VAL A 75 -0.99 -3.37 10.40
CA VAL A 75 0.08 -2.42 10.08
C VAL A 75 -0.48 -1.13 9.53
N ASN A 76 -1.46 -1.22 8.65
CA ASN A 76 -2.17 -0.06 8.14
C ASN A 76 -3.57 -0.43 7.69
N LEU A 77 -4.43 0.57 7.58
CA LEU A 77 -5.83 0.42 7.20
C LEU A 77 -6.24 1.55 6.27
N SER A 78 -6.97 1.22 5.23
CA SER A 78 -7.65 2.19 4.37
C SER A 78 -9.07 1.71 4.08
N ALA A 79 -9.84 2.52 3.36
CA ALA A 79 -11.23 2.20 3.05
C ALA A 79 -11.39 0.97 2.13
N ASN A 80 -10.35 0.56 1.42
CA ASN A 80 -10.43 -0.55 0.46
C ASN A 80 -9.37 -1.63 0.65
N GLY A 81 -8.59 -1.56 1.73
CA GLY A 81 -7.57 -2.56 1.98
C GLY A 81 -6.85 -2.37 3.30
N PHE A 82 -6.03 -3.32 3.63
CA PHE A 82 -5.24 -3.29 4.86
C PHE A 82 -3.95 -4.08 4.68
N ALA A 83 -3.00 -3.85 5.57
CA ALA A 83 -1.81 -4.67 5.67
C ALA A 83 -1.69 -5.23 7.08
N ILE A 84 -1.29 -6.48 7.18
CA ILE A 84 -1.06 -7.17 8.45
C ILE A 84 0.34 -7.75 8.49
N ALA A 85 0.88 -7.89 9.69
CA ALA A 85 2.16 -8.53 9.94
C ALA A 85 1.95 -9.75 10.83
N THR A 86 2.63 -10.85 10.52
CA THR A 86 2.56 -12.07 11.31
C THR A 86 3.82 -12.89 11.12
N ARG A 87 4.15 -13.70 12.13
CA ARG A 87 5.25 -14.67 12.03
C ARG A 87 4.77 -16.09 11.70
N ALA A 88 3.47 -16.27 11.50
CA ALA A 88 2.90 -17.57 11.18
C ALA A 88 3.21 -17.94 9.72
N GLU A 89 3.98 -19.01 9.52
CA GLU A 89 4.38 -19.46 8.17
C GLU A 89 3.17 -19.83 7.31
N GLN A 90 2.13 -20.36 7.91
CA GLN A 90 0.89 -20.74 7.20
C GLN A 90 0.25 -19.50 6.57
N ILE A 91 0.30 -18.36 7.25
CA ILE A 91 -0.21 -17.10 6.73
C ILE A 91 0.74 -16.53 5.67
N GLY A 92 2.03 -16.75 5.80
CA GLY A 92 3.02 -16.33 4.80
C GLY A 92 2.81 -16.98 3.43
N ALA A 93 2.09 -18.09 3.36
CA ALA A 93 1.78 -18.80 2.12
C ALA A 93 0.38 -18.47 1.58
N ALA A 94 -0.28 -17.43 2.09
CA ALA A 94 -1.69 -17.16 1.83
C ALA A 94 -1.96 -16.28 0.60
N LYS A 95 -0.95 -15.97 -0.22
CA LYS A 95 -1.16 -15.14 -1.42
C LYS A 95 -2.25 -15.77 -2.31
N GLY A 96 -3.22 -14.96 -2.71
CA GLY A 96 -4.35 -15.39 -3.52
C GLY A 96 -5.51 -15.97 -2.71
N ARG A 97 -5.40 -16.04 -1.40
CA ARG A 97 -6.44 -16.60 -0.53
C ARG A 97 -7.21 -15.49 0.17
N GLU A 98 -8.43 -15.84 0.61
CA GLU A 98 -9.25 -14.96 1.43
C GLU A 98 -8.91 -15.16 2.90
N ILE A 99 -8.83 -14.05 3.63
CA ILE A 99 -8.61 -14.09 5.08
C ILE A 99 -9.65 -13.22 5.78
N GLU A 100 -9.90 -13.56 7.03
CA GLU A 100 -10.72 -12.77 7.93
C GLU A 100 -9.86 -12.36 9.11
N ILE A 101 -9.90 -11.08 9.47
CA ILE A 101 -9.15 -10.59 10.62
C ILE A 101 -10.07 -9.96 11.63
N LYS A 102 -9.78 -10.20 12.91
CA LYS A 102 -10.44 -9.56 14.02
C LYS A 102 -9.43 -8.64 14.71
N ILE A 103 -9.73 -7.34 14.77
CA ILE A 103 -8.81 -6.32 15.27
C ILE A 103 -9.17 -6.00 16.71
N GLU A 104 -8.19 -6.07 17.60
CA GLU A 104 -8.38 -5.65 18.99
C GLU A 104 -8.24 -4.14 19.12
N GLY A 105 -9.07 -3.55 19.97
CA GLY A 105 -9.00 -2.12 20.24
C GLY A 105 -9.43 -1.20 19.11
N PHE A 106 -10.21 -1.73 18.16
CA PHE A 106 -10.73 -0.95 17.04
C PHE A 106 -12.26 -0.87 17.12
N ASP A 107 -12.78 0.28 17.51
CA ASP A 107 -14.19 0.46 17.89
C ASP A 107 -15.10 0.87 16.73
N LEU A 108 -14.57 1.10 15.53
CA LEU A 108 -15.37 1.56 14.40
C LEU A 108 -16.35 0.49 13.91
N LEU A 109 -15.91 -0.76 13.90
CA LEU A 109 -16.70 -1.89 13.46
C LEU A 109 -17.27 -2.62 14.67
N LYS A 110 -18.57 -2.85 14.71
CA LYS A 110 -19.22 -3.54 15.84
C LYS A 110 -18.62 -4.91 16.11
N GLU A 111 -18.28 -5.63 15.06
CA GLU A 111 -17.72 -6.97 15.17
C GLU A 111 -16.19 -6.97 15.06
N GLN A 112 -15.61 -5.81 14.78
CA GLN A 112 -14.17 -5.62 14.65
C GLN A 112 -13.51 -6.61 13.67
N THR A 113 -14.26 -7.05 12.65
CA THR A 113 -13.83 -8.08 11.72
C THR A 113 -13.80 -7.52 10.31
N LEU A 114 -12.70 -7.77 9.61
CA LEU A 114 -12.53 -7.41 8.21
C LEU A 114 -12.19 -8.65 7.39
N THR A 115 -12.70 -8.70 6.17
CA THR A 115 -12.36 -9.74 5.21
C THR A 115 -11.48 -9.15 4.12
N GLY A 116 -10.45 -9.86 3.72
CA GLY A 116 -9.56 -9.41 2.68
C GLY A 116 -9.05 -10.53 1.79
N HIS A 117 -8.73 -10.17 0.55
CA HIS A 117 -8.04 -11.02 -0.40
C HIS A 117 -6.56 -10.67 -0.38
N VAL A 118 -5.71 -11.65 -0.13
CA VAL A 118 -4.27 -11.43 -0.04
C VAL A 118 -3.69 -11.27 -1.44
N ILE A 119 -3.25 -10.06 -1.77
CA ILE A 119 -2.71 -9.76 -3.10
C ILE A 119 -1.19 -9.79 -3.16
N ARG A 120 -0.51 -9.62 -2.03
CA ARG A 120 0.95 -9.72 -1.98
C ARG A 120 1.40 -10.14 -0.58
N VAL A 121 2.56 -10.79 -0.55
CA VAL A 121 3.22 -11.19 0.69
C VAL A 121 4.69 -10.83 0.55
N SER A 122 5.25 -10.18 1.56
CA SER A 122 6.68 -9.96 1.66
C SER A 122 7.19 -10.56 2.97
N ASN A 123 8.43 -11.02 2.96
CA ASN A 123 9.08 -11.58 4.14
C ASN A 123 10.20 -10.64 4.56
N ASN A 124 10.17 -10.19 5.82
CA ASN A 124 11.17 -9.33 6.40
C ASN A 124 11.69 -9.99 7.68
N ASP A 125 12.78 -10.75 7.53
CA ASP A 125 13.44 -11.47 8.64
C ASP A 125 12.49 -12.38 9.44
N GLY A 126 11.66 -13.15 8.73
CA GLY A 126 10.72 -14.09 9.34
C GLY A 126 9.39 -13.49 9.73
N GLU A 127 9.21 -12.19 9.59
CA GLU A 127 7.92 -11.54 9.72
C GLU A 127 7.31 -11.32 8.33
N PHE A 128 6.12 -11.84 8.11
CA PHE A 128 5.41 -11.71 6.84
C PHE A 128 4.52 -10.48 6.89
N ILE A 129 4.61 -9.63 5.86
CA ILE A 129 3.71 -8.50 5.67
C ILE A 129 2.79 -8.82 4.51
N LEU A 130 1.50 -8.86 4.79
CA LEU A 130 0.47 -9.18 3.80
C LEU A 130 -0.29 -7.91 3.41
N GLY A 131 -0.32 -7.61 2.11
CA GLY A 131 -1.18 -6.57 1.57
C GLY A 131 -2.48 -7.21 1.09
N CYS A 132 -3.61 -6.71 1.59
CA CYS A 132 -4.92 -7.28 1.35
C CYS A 132 -5.87 -6.25 0.77
N ARG A 133 -6.73 -6.70 -0.16
CA ARG A 133 -7.80 -5.90 -0.72
C ARG A 133 -9.13 -6.32 -0.11
N MET A 134 -9.93 -5.35 0.31
CA MET A 134 -11.28 -5.63 0.80
C MET A 134 -12.26 -5.77 -0.37
N PRO A 135 -13.38 -6.51 -0.19
CA PRO A 135 -14.32 -6.77 -1.30
C PRO A 135 -15.07 -5.54 -1.78
N GLU A 136 -15.13 -4.49 -0.97
CA GLU A 136 -15.80 -3.24 -1.33
C GLU A 136 -15.12 -2.06 -0.64
N ASP A 137 -15.48 -0.85 -1.02
CA ASP A 137 -15.00 0.36 -0.36
C ASP A 137 -15.86 0.65 0.87
N TYR A 138 -15.22 0.81 2.02
CA TYR A 138 -15.91 1.10 3.29
C TYR A 138 -15.78 2.60 3.61
N LEU A 139 -16.84 3.35 3.39
CA LEU A 139 -16.82 4.81 3.52
C LEU A 139 -16.68 5.28 4.97
N ASP A 140 -17.19 4.52 5.91
CA ASP A 140 -17.00 4.82 7.34
C ASP A 140 -15.56 4.63 7.77
N ILE A 141 -14.83 3.66 7.19
CA ILE A 141 -13.38 3.52 7.39
C ILE A 141 -12.65 4.70 6.75
N ARG A 142 -13.07 5.13 5.56
CA ARG A 142 -12.50 6.32 4.91
C ARG A 142 -12.60 7.54 5.82
N ASP A 143 -13.76 7.77 6.38
CA ASP A 143 -14.00 8.91 7.26
C ASP A 143 -13.19 8.83 8.55
N TYR A 144 -13.10 7.63 9.12
CA TYR A 144 -12.25 7.38 10.30
C TYR A 144 -10.78 7.67 10.01
N VAL A 145 -10.26 7.16 8.89
CA VAL A 145 -8.86 7.37 8.48
C VAL A 145 -8.59 8.86 8.27
N ASN A 146 -9.46 9.54 7.55
CA ASN A 146 -9.31 10.98 7.30
C ASN A 146 -9.30 11.77 8.61
N GLN A 147 -10.20 11.44 9.54
CA GLN A 147 -10.27 12.11 10.83
C GLN A 147 -8.99 11.90 11.64
N LYS A 148 -8.48 10.68 11.68
CA LYS A 148 -7.24 10.38 12.43
C LYS A 148 -6.02 11.05 11.83
N MET A 149 -5.91 11.10 10.50
CA MET A 149 -4.79 11.73 9.83
C MET A 149 -4.81 13.25 9.99
N GLN A 150 -5.99 13.86 10.06
CA GLN A 150 -6.12 15.31 10.30
C GLN A 150 -5.89 15.65 11.77
N GLY A 151 -6.34 14.82 12.68
CA GLY A 151 -6.22 15.05 14.12
C GLY A 151 -4.88 14.64 14.72
N GLY A 152 -4.01 13.97 13.94
CA GLY A 152 -2.73 13.44 14.41
C GLY A 152 -1.57 14.43 14.42
N LYS A 153 -1.87 15.69 14.34
CA LYS A 153 -0.83 16.73 14.39
C LYS A 153 -0.45 17.08 15.81
#